data_db4f1ebcec9c6e7d9681f8eab3ec6843
#
_entry.id   db4f1ebcec9c6e7d9681f8eab3ec6843
#
_cell.length_a   1.000
_cell.length_b   1.000
_cell.length_c   1.000
_cell.angle_alpha   90.00
_cell.angle_beta   90.00
_cell.angle_gamma   90.00
#
_symmetry.space_group_name_H-M   'P 1'
#
loop_
_entity.id
_entity.type
_entity.pdbx_description
1 polymer ?
#
loop_
_entity_poly.entity_id
_entity_poly.type
_entity_poly.pdbx_seq_one_letter_code
_entity_poly.pdbx_strand_id
1 'polypeptide(L)'
;MAMFHRRYGLRTLLAAALLCLTATTAYAQSPRVIGYVMDSPAPLQLSAEKLDVVNFAFALVRPDGSVYLPDSVDPARLHAVVAKRADNPSLQIVLSIGGWGAGNFSEAAASEAARTRFIDSSVALMHQFKLDGLDIDWEYPTLGDADISHSPDDRHNFTVLLEQLRARLDKEGSQRHYLLTIAAAEGRAAEGLELPRIAQSLDWINLMTYDFYGSLTKTTGHHSGLSRSPLATPAGRTTVDAVKYFLDAGVPANKINVGVPFYGRTFGDVAPPNNGRFQKFSSEGGFISWRDIVHTRLNNPDWEQHWDENAQVPWLWNPKERRMVSYDDPRSLAIKVEYVKQQGLGGIMYWEQRQDDNEQLLDVLHKGLHSEQLK
;
A
#
# COMPACT_ATOMS: atom_id res chain seq x y z
N MET A 1 -79.14 34.32 -47.52
CA MET A 1 -78.37 33.07 -47.66
C MET A 1 -76.96 33.33 -47.19
N ALA A 2 -76.69 33.09 -45.89
CA ALA A 2 -75.44 33.46 -45.24
C ALA A 2 -74.72 32.19 -44.77
N MET A 3 -73.50 32.01 -45.27
CA MET A 3 -72.58 30.91 -44.87
C MET A 3 -71.75 31.34 -43.70
N PHE A 4 -71.84 30.63 -42.57
CA PHE A 4 -70.98 30.76 -41.42
C PHE A 4 -69.67 29.91 -41.63
N HIS A 5 -68.55 30.58 -41.64
CA HIS A 5 -67.22 29.89 -41.52
C HIS A 5 -66.80 29.89 -40.06
N ARG A 6 -66.70 28.70 -39.48
CA ARG A 6 -66.05 28.46 -38.18
C ARG A 6 -64.60 28.27 -38.36
N ARG A 7 -63.75 29.15 -37.77
CA ARG A 7 -62.32 28.98 -37.65
C ARG A 7 -62.00 28.22 -36.37
N TYR A 8 -61.38 27.06 -36.46
CA TYR A 8 -60.81 26.36 -35.33
C TYR A 8 -59.38 26.86 -35.11
N GLY A 9 -59.13 27.48 -33.98
CA GLY A 9 -57.77 27.87 -33.54
C GLY A 9 -57.07 26.67 -32.88
N LEU A 10 -55.95 26.29 -33.47
CA LEU A 10 -55.06 25.24 -32.96
C LEU A 10 -54.18 25.88 -31.85
N ARG A 11 -54.42 25.53 -30.57
CA ARG A 11 -53.57 25.90 -29.44
C ARG A 11 -52.47 24.85 -29.33
N THR A 12 -51.26 25.19 -29.76
CA THR A 12 -50.04 24.42 -29.53
C THR A 12 -49.57 24.60 -28.11
N LEU A 13 -49.69 23.56 -27.27
CA LEU A 13 -49.10 23.46 -25.95
C LEU A 13 -47.63 23.07 -26.11
N LEU A 14 -46.73 24.00 -25.90
CA LEU A 14 -45.30 23.72 -25.67
C LEU A 14 -45.14 23.19 -24.24
N ALA A 15 -44.91 21.89 -24.09
CA ALA A 15 -44.42 21.30 -22.87
C ALA A 15 -42.89 21.47 -22.80
N ALA A 16 -42.45 22.42 -22.00
CA ALA A 16 -41.01 22.54 -21.66
C ALA A 16 -40.63 21.45 -20.65
N ALA A 17 -39.98 20.38 -21.10
CA ALA A 17 -39.39 19.41 -20.23
C ALA A 17 -38.09 20.00 -19.62
N LEU A 18 -38.14 20.43 -18.36
CA LEU A 18 -36.98 20.80 -17.56
C LEU A 18 -36.23 19.48 -17.21
N LEU A 19 -35.16 19.17 -17.94
CA LEU A 19 -34.20 18.16 -17.51
C LEU A 19 -33.42 18.75 -16.33
N CYS A 20 -33.79 18.40 -15.11
CA CYS A 20 -32.89 18.58 -13.95
C CYS A 20 -31.75 17.59 -14.09
N LEU A 21 -30.61 18.02 -14.63
CA LEU A 21 -29.34 17.34 -14.42
C LEU A 21 -28.98 17.51 -12.93
N THR A 22 -29.30 16.51 -12.13
CA THR A 22 -28.70 16.35 -10.81
C THR A 22 -27.25 15.93 -11.06
N ALA A 23 -26.34 16.89 -11.07
CA ALA A 23 -24.93 16.60 -10.92
C ALA A 23 -24.75 15.96 -9.54
N THR A 24 -24.71 14.63 -9.48
CA THR A 24 -24.19 13.93 -8.32
C THR A 24 -22.72 14.32 -8.23
N THR A 25 -22.41 15.29 -7.38
CA THR A 25 -21.05 15.49 -6.91
C THR A 25 -20.68 14.19 -6.21
N ALA A 26 -19.96 13.31 -6.92
CA ALA A 26 -19.27 12.23 -6.27
C ALA A 26 -18.32 12.91 -5.27
N TYR A 27 -18.65 12.86 -3.98
CA TYR A 27 -17.69 13.21 -2.94
C TYR A 27 -16.48 12.33 -3.16
N ALA A 28 -15.37 12.93 -3.57
CA ALA A 28 -14.11 12.20 -3.65
C ALA A 28 -13.85 11.65 -2.25
N GLN A 29 -13.75 10.34 -2.14
CA GLN A 29 -13.47 9.69 -0.86
C GLN A 29 -12.14 10.25 -0.37
N SER A 30 -12.10 10.72 0.89
CA SER A 30 -10.87 11.27 1.47
C SER A 30 -9.74 10.23 1.40
N PRO A 31 -8.51 10.65 1.06
CA PRO A 31 -7.39 9.75 1.04
C PRO A 31 -7.18 9.06 2.39
N ARG A 32 -6.86 7.77 2.39
CA ARG A 32 -6.75 6.91 3.58
C ARG A 32 -5.35 6.94 4.17
N VAL A 33 -5.27 6.76 5.50
CA VAL A 33 -4.05 6.37 6.21
C VAL A 33 -4.16 4.90 6.58
N ILE A 34 -3.27 4.06 6.02
CA ILE A 34 -3.26 2.60 6.21
C ILE A 34 -1.96 2.18 6.89
N GLY A 35 -2.05 1.55 8.06
CA GLY A 35 -0.87 1.09 8.78
C GLY A 35 -0.72 -0.42 8.79
N TYR A 36 0.46 -0.93 8.44
CA TYR A 36 0.80 -2.32 8.75
C TYR A 36 1.24 -2.45 10.20
N VAL A 37 0.71 -3.44 10.88
CA VAL A 37 1.03 -3.78 12.27
C VAL A 37 1.49 -5.23 12.32
N MET A 38 2.78 -5.44 12.56
CA MET A 38 3.32 -6.78 12.76
C MET A 38 3.00 -7.32 14.16
N ASP A 39 2.83 -8.63 14.27
CA ASP A 39 2.83 -9.32 15.55
C ASP A 39 4.13 -9.05 16.31
N SER A 40 4.02 -8.72 17.60
CA SER A 40 5.16 -8.42 18.46
C SER A 40 4.83 -8.66 19.93
N PRO A 41 5.76 -9.19 20.74
CA PRO A 41 5.60 -9.27 22.19
C PRO A 41 5.61 -7.89 22.90
N ALA A 42 6.09 -6.84 22.24
CA ALA A 42 6.04 -5.48 22.78
C ALA A 42 4.59 -4.98 22.88
N PRO A 43 4.28 -4.11 23.86
CA PRO A 43 2.96 -3.47 23.95
C PRO A 43 2.59 -2.76 22.63
N LEU A 44 1.32 -2.89 22.23
CA LEU A 44 0.80 -2.21 21.04
C LEU A 44 0.69 -0.71 21.32
N GLN A 45 1.53 0.06 20.64
CA GLN A 45 1.44 1.52 20.55
C GLN A 45 0.77 1.86 19.22
N LEU A 46 -0.50 2.26 19.26
CA LEU A 46 -1.30 2.56 18.08
C LEU A 46 -2.38 3.56 18.43
N SER A 47 -2.27 4.77 17.90
CA SER A 47 -3.30 5.82 17.97
C SER A 47 -4.34 5.56 16.88
N ALA A 48 -5.38 4.82 17.25
CA ALA A 48 -6.41 4.35 16.33
C ALA A 48 -7.13 5.49 15.59
N GLU A 49 -7.27 6.64 16.24
CA GLU A 49 -7.91 7.85 15.72
C GLU A 49 -7.14 8.48 14.54
N LYS A 50 -5.87 8.08 14.34
CA LYS A 50 -5.04 8.57 13.23
C LYS A 50 -5.10 7.67 12.00
N LEU A 51 -5.81 6.55 12.07
CA LEU A 51 -5.84 5.51 11.04
C LEU A 51 -7.25 5.25 10.52
N ASP A 52 -7.35 5.01 9.23
CA ASP A 52 -8.57 4.50 8.59
C ASP A 52 -8.56 2.97 8.53
N VAL A 53 -7.39 2.38 8.31
CA VAL A 53 -7.21 0.92 8.16
C VAL A 53 -5.96 0.45 8.87
N VAL A 54 -6.06 -0.70 9.50
CA VAL A 54 -4.92 -1.49 10.01
C VAL A 54 -4.86 -2.82 9.27
N ASN A 55 -3.72 -3.09 8.63
CA ASN A 55 -3.39 -4.40 8.09
C ASN A 55 -2.55 -5.16 9.13
N PHE A 56 -3.13 -6.18 9.76
CA PHE A 56 -2.39 -7.04 10.69
C PHE A 56 -1.55 -8.06 9.92
N ALA A 57 -0.27 -8.08 10.15
CA ALA A 57 0.73 -8.88 9.44
C ALA A 57 1.37 -9.93 10.37
N PHE A 58 1.39 -11.22 10.05
CA PHE A 58 0.84 -11.87 8.87
C PHE A 58 0.19 -13.21 9.22
N ALA A 59 -0.84 -13.61 8.45
CA ALA A 59 -1.17 -15.00 8.27
C ALA A 59 -0.32 -15.60 7.14
N LEU A 60 -0.15 -16.92 7.12
CA LEU A 60 0.66 -17.63 6.12
C LEU A 60 -0.17 -18.71 5.40
N VAL A 61 0.39 -19.23 4.30
CA VAL A 61 -0.22 -20.28 3.48
C VAL A 61 0.50 -21.62 3.73
N ARG A 62 -0.24 -22.68 3.99
CA ARG A 62 0.31 -24.04 4.11
C ARG A 62 0.53 -24.68 2.73
N PRO A 63 1.32 -25.76 2.64
CA PRO A 63 1.53 -26.50 1.38
C PRO A 63 0.23 -27.05 0.75
N ASP A 64 -0.82 -27.25 1.53
CA ASP A 64 -2.12 -27.69 1.02
C ASP A 64 -2.98 -26.54 0.48
N GLY A 65 -2.50 -25.30 0.58
CA GLY A 65 -3.17 -24.07 0.15
C GLY A 65 -4.06 -23.43 1.24
N SER A 66 -4.17 -24.00 2.44
CA SER A 66 -4.96 -23.39 3.52
C SER A 66 -4.19 -22.24 4.19
N VAL A 67 -4.92 -21.18 4.58
CA VAL A 67 -4.38 -20.03 5.32
C VAL A 67 -4.49 -20.27 6.83
N TYR A 68 -3.47 -19.86 7.58
CA TYR A 68 -3.42 -20.03 9.02
C TYR A 68 -2.64 -18.91 9.70
N LEU A 69 -2.89 -18.68 10.99
CA LEU A 69 -2.00 -17.90 11.82
C LEU A 69 -0.84 -18.79 12.29
N PRO A 70 0.43 -18.41 12.05
CA PRO A 70 1.58 -19.15 12.56
C PRO A 70 1.56 -19.26 14.08
N ASP A 71 2.13 -20.33 14.64
CA ASP A 71 2.23 -20.52 16.10
C ASP A 71 3.04 -19.42 16.80
N SER A 72 3.88 -18.71 16.05
CA SER A 72 4.60 -17.52 16.53
C SER A 72 3.72 -16.31 16.73
N VAL A 73 2.55 -16.25 16.09
CA VAL A 73 1.58 -15.15 16.22
C VAL A 73 0.65 -15.43 17.40
N ASP A 74 0.67 -14.56 18.39
CA ASP A 74 -0.24 -14.65 19.52
C ASP A 74 -1.62 -14.08 19.13
N PRO A 75 -2.69 -14.92 19.10
CA PRO A 75 -4.04 -14.46 18.77
C PRO A 75 -4.53 -13.31 19.66
N ALA A 76 -4.04 -13.21 20.90
CA ALA A 76 -4.40 -12.12 21.81
C ALA A 76 -3.95 -10.75 21.29
N ARG A 77 -2.87 -10.69 20.51
CA ARG A 77 -2.38 -9.44 19.91
C ARG A 77 -3.28 -8.98 18.75
N LEU A 78 -3.77 -9.89 17.93
CA LEU A 78 -4.78 -9.55 16.93
C LEU A 78 -6.08 -9.09 17.61
N HIS A 79 -6.50 -9.72 18.68
CA HIS A 79 -7.63 -9.24 19.50
C HIS A 79 -7.38 -7.85 20.07
N ALA A 80 -6.15 -7.53 20.51
CA ALA A 80 -5.80 -6.20 21.01
C ALA A 80 -5.89 -5.13 19.89
N VAL A 81 -5.49 -5.47 18.64
CA VAL A 81 -5.69 -4.59 17.49
C VAL A 81 -7.18 -4.38 17.23
N VAL A 82 -7.99 -5.45 17.24
CA VAL A 82 -9.45 -5.37 17.05
C VAL A 82 -10.12 -4.53 18.13
N ALA A 83 -9.63 -4.61 19.38
CA ALA A 83 -10.14 -3.81 20.50
C ALA A 83 -9.95 -2.29 20.30
N LYS A 84 -9.02 -1.86 19.44
CA LYS A 84 -8.81 -0.45 19.08
C LYS A 84 -10.01 0.22 18.42
N ARG A 85 -10.98 -0.54 17.96
CA ARG A 85 -12.29 0.01 17.53
C ARG A 85 -13.05 0.71 18.67
N ALA A 86 -12.71 0.45 19.93
CA ALA A 86 -13.28 1.22 21.05
C ALA A 86 -12.81 2.68 21.01
N ASP A 87 -11.57 2.93 20.54
CA ASP A 87 -10.99 4.27 20.42
C ASP A 87 -11.43 4.95 19.09
N ASN A 88 -11.58 4.15 18.02
CA ASN A 88 -12.07 4.61 16.72
C ASN A 88 -13.05 3.58 16.11
N PRO A 89 -14.39 3.78 16.25
CA PRO A 89 -15.39 2.85 15.72
C PRO A 89 -15.39 2.70 14.18
N SER A 90 -14.81 3.65 13.45
CA SER A 90 -14.69 3.59 11.98
C SER A 90 -13.44 2.85 11.51
N LEU A 91 -12.51 2.50 12.41
CA LEU A 91 -11.29 1.79 12.08
C LEU A 91 -11.58 0.43 11.45
N GLN A 92 -11.12 0.24 10.23
CA GLN A 92 -11.19 -1.06 9.54
C GLN A 92 -9.94 -1.89 9.84
N ILE A 93 -10.13 -3.17 10.13
CA ILE A 93 -9.02 -4.07 10.46
C ILE A 93 -9.04 -5.25 9.50
N VAL A 94 -7.93 -5.42 8.80
CA VAL A 94 -7.75 -6.36 7.70
C VAL A 94 -6.64 -7.35 8.08
N LEU A 95 -6.79 -8.62 7.74
CA LEU A 95 -5.72 -9.62 7.88
C LEU A 95 -4.88 -9.64 6.61
N SER A 96 -3.60 -9.33 6.73
CA SER A 96 -2.65 -9.51 5.65
C SER A 96 -2.12 -10.93 5.64
N ILE A 97 -2.11 -11.55 4.47
CA ILE A 97 -1.68 -12.93 4.22
C ILE A 97 -0.46 -12.86 3.32
N GLY A 98 0.69 -13.34 3.81
CA GLY A 98 1.91 -13.35 3.01
C GLY A 98 3.09 -12.66 3.66
N GLY A 99 3.69 -11.70 2.95
CA GLY A 99 4.92 -10.99 3.28
C GLY A 99 6.16 -11.63 2.65
N TRP A 100 7.30 -10.94 2.76
CA TRP A 100 8.55 -11.37 2.16
C TRP A 100 8.96 -12.78 2.61
N GLY A 101 9.15 -13.68 1.63
CA GLY A 101 9.54 -15.09 1.87
C GLY A 101 8.38 -16.03 2.22
N ALA A 102 7.14 -15.55 2.26
CA ALA A 102 5.97 -16.40 2.45
C ALA A 102 5.67 -17.19 1.16
N GLY A 103 5.92 -18.49 1.20
CA GLY A 103 5.70 -19.42 0.07
C GLY A 103 4.28 -19.99 -0.03
N ASN A 104 4.15 -21.00 -0.89
CA ASN A 104 2.94 -21.79 -1.15
C ASN A 104 1.79 -21.05 -1.85
N PHE A 105 1.97 -19.83 -2.28
CA PHE A 105 0.93 -19.09 -3.04
C PHE A 105 0.73 -19.66 -4.44
N SER A 106 1.82 -20.03 -5.13
CA SER A 106 1.73 -20.63 -6.48
C SER A 106 0.89 -21.91 -6.44
N GLU A 107 1.11 -22.78 -5.46
CA GLU A 107 0.34 -24.01 -5.25
C GLU A 107 -1.11 -23.72 -4.84
N ALA A 108 -1.33 -22.73 -3.96
CA ALA A 108 -2.65 -22.33 -3.50
C ALA A 108 -3.51 -21.73 -4.63
N ALA A 109 -2.89 -21.03 -5.57
CA ALA A 109 -3.57 -20.42 -6.71
C ALA A 109 -3.79 -21.39 -7.90
N ALA A 110 -2.99 -22.46 -8.01
CA ALA A 110 -2.89 -23.29 -9.21
C ALA A 110 -4.17 -24.06 -9.59
N SER A 111 -4.99 -24.47 -8.62
CA SER A 111 -6.18 -25.27 -8.90
C SER A 111 -7.42 -24.77 -8.17
N GLU A 112 -8.61 -25.08 -8.70
CA GLU A 112 -9.87 -24.72 -8.06
C GLU A 112 -9.96 -25.27 -6.62
N ALA A 113 -9.55 -26.51 -6.40
CA ALA A 113 -9.58 -27.12 -5.08
C ALA A 113 -8.63 -26.42 -4.08
N ALA A 114 -7.45 -25.99 -4.53
CA ALA A 114 -6.51 -25.26 -3.69
C ALA A 114 -7.01 -23.84 -3.41
N ARG A 115 -7.51 -23.11 -4.42
CA ARG A 115 -8.13 -21.80 -4.23
C ARG A 115 -9.32 -21.85 -3.28
N THR A 116 -10.17 -22.89 -3.37
CA THR A 116 -11.29 -23.09 -2.44
C THR A 116 -10.79 -23.22 -1.00
N ARG A 117 -9.74 -24.01 -0.74
CA ARG A 117 -9.15 -24.14 0.60
C ARG A 117 -8.58 -22.82 1.11
N PHE A 118 -7.86 -22.09 0.24
CA PHE A 118 -7.34 -20.75 0.56
C PHE A 118 -8.47 -19.82 0.99
N ILE A 119 -9.51 -19.73 0.17
CA ILE A 119 -10.66 -18.83 0.38
C ILE A 119 -11.41 -19.21 1.65
N ASP A 120 -11.76 -20.49 1.83
CA ASP A 120 -12.52 -20.94 3.00
C ASP A 120 -11.78 -20.69 4.30
N SER A 121 -10.48 -20.99 4.35
CA SER A 121 -9.65 -20.77 5.54
C SER A 121 -9.41 -19.30 5.83
N SER A 122 -9.19 -18.47 4.80
CA SER A 122 -9.05 -17.01 4.96
C SER A 122 -10.33 -16.38 5.52
N VAL A 123 -11.49 -16.74 4.96
CA VAL A 123 -12.80 -16.24 5.42
C VAL A 123 -13.10 -16.75 6.83
N ALA A 124 -12.73 -17.99 7.17
CA ALA A 124 -12.89 -18.50 8.53
C ALA A 124 -12.08 -17.67 9.55
N LEU A 125 -10.81 -17.33 9.26
CA LEU A 125 -10.00 -16.47 10.11
C LEU A 125 -10.61 -15.07 10.21
N MET A 126 -11.06 -14.48 9.09
CA MET A 126 -11.71 -13.18 9.07
C MET A 126 -12.92 -13.14 10.02
N HIS A 127 -13.77 -14.14 10.00
CA HIS A 127 -14.93 -14.25 10.90
C HIS A 127 -14.51 -14.51 12.35
N GLN A 128 -13.56 -15.43 12.59
CA GLN A 128 -13.06 -15.76 13.92
C GLN A 128 -12.60 -14.52 14.68
N PHE A 129 -11.88 -13.61 14.01
CA PHE A 129 -11.35 -12.38 14.61
C PHE A 129 -12.21 -11.15 14.34
N LYS A 130 -13.38 -11.28 13.70
CA LYS A 130 -14.31 -10.18 13.38
C LYS A 130 -13.63 -9.06 12.58
N LEU A 131 -12.88 -9.42 11.56
CA LEU A 131 -12.14 -8.51 10.70
C LEU A 131 -13.02 -7.90 9.61
N ASP A 132 -12.55 -6.83 8.98
CA ASP A 132 -13.26 -6.09 7.94
C ASP A 132 -12.85 -6.51 6.52
N GLY A 133 -11.84 -7.37 6.39
CA GLY A 133 -11.38 -7.83 5.08
C GLY A 133 -10.08 -8.60 5.12
N LEU A 134 -9.55 -8.84 3.92
CA LEU A 134 -8.33 -9.57 3.65
C LEU A 134 -7.42 -8.74 2.73
N ASP A 135 -6.13 -8.79 2.99
CA ASP A 135 -5.06 -8.23 2.19
C ASP A 135 -4.14 -9.36 1.74
N ILE A 136 -3.75 -9.39 0.47
CA ILE A 136 -2.88 -10.44 -0.05
C ILE A 136 -1.53 -9.82 -0.39
N ASP A 137 -0.49 -10.27 0.28
CA ASP A 137 0.88 -9.82 0.13
C ASP A 137 1.76 -10.95 -0.42
N TRP A 138 1.54 -11.29 -1.69
CA TRP A 138 2.33 -12.29 -2.40
C TRP A 138 3.54 -11.65 -3.07
N GLU A 139 4.75 -11.98 -2.60
CA GLU A 139 6.01 -11.36 -3.05
C GLU A 139 6.94 -12.38 -3.75
N TYR A 140 6.79 -12.69 -5.04
CA TYR A 140 5.83 -12.10 -5.99
C TYR A 140 5.30 -13.19 -6.94
N PRO A 141 4.10 -13.04 -7.54
CA PRO A 141 3.64 -13.94 -8.60
C PRO A 141 4.65 -14.01 -9.73
N THR A 142 4.88 -15.20 -10.27
CA THR A 142 5.82 -15.51 -11.38
C THR A 142 7.30 -15.36 -11.06
N LEU A 143 7.67 -14.93 -9.86
CA LEU A 143 9.06 -14.69 -9.45
C LEU A 143 9.46 -15.58 -8.26
N GLY A 144 10.66 -16.15 -8.34
CA GLY A 144 11.25 -16.96 -7.28
C GLY A 144 12.12 -16.15 -6.31
N ASP A 145 11.83 -14.85 -6.10
CA ASP A 145 12.53 -14.04 -5.12
C ASP A 145 12.30 -14.61 -3.71
N ALA A 146 13.24 -14.45 -2.81
CA ALA A 146 13.22 -15.06 -1.48
C ALA A 146 13.06 -16.60 -1.47
N ASP A 147 13.47 -17.29 -2.54
CA ASP A 147 13.42 -18.75 -2.69
C ASP A 147 12.00 -19.35 -2.58
N ILE A 148 10.95 -18.59 -2.90
CA ILE A 148 9.58 -19.09 -2.95
C ILE A 148 9.30 -19.85 -4.26
N SER A 149 8.32 -20.77 -4.21
CA SER A 149 7.79 -21.43 -5.40
C SER A 149 7.08 -20.43 -6.32
N HIS A 150 7.22 -20.61 -7.62
CA HIS A 150 6.62 -19.75 -8.64
C HIS A 150 6.35 -20.52 -9.94
N SER A 151 5.44 -20.00 -10.75
CA SER A 151 5.06 -20.51 -12.07
C SER A 151 4.76 -19.36 -13.02
N PRO A 152 5.00 -19.52 -14.33
CA PRO A 152 4.51 -18.56 -15.32
C PRO A 152 2.98 -18.37 -15.29
N ASP A 153 2.23 -19.38 -14.85
CA ASP A 153 0.77 -19.36 -14.75
C ASP A 153 0.26 -18.57 -13.53
N ASP A 154 1.13 -18.20 -12.58
CA ASP A 154 0.76 -17.45 -11.37
C ASP A 154 0.04 -16.14 -11.69
N ARG A 155 0.44 -15.46 -12.75
CA ARG A 155 -0.19 -14.23 -13.21
C ARG A 155 -1.69 -14.40 -13.44
N HIS A 156 -2.08 -15.45 -14.15
CA HIS A 156 -3.49 -15.78 -14.38
C HIS A 156 -4.14 -16.37 -13.13
N ASN A 157 -3.48 -17.31 -12.48
CA ASN A 157 -4.00 -18.01 -11.32
C ASN A 157 -4.28 -17.06 -10.14
N PHE A 158 -3.44 -16.05 -9.94
CA PHE A 158 -3.66 -15.03 -8.92
C PHE A 158 -4.89 -14.17 -9.24
N THR A 159 -5.07 -13.80 -10.51
CA THR A 159 -6.27 -13.10 -10.95
C THR A 159 -7.54 -13.90 -10.64
N VAL A 160 -7.55 -15.19 -10.97
CA VAL A 160 -8.69 -16.08 -10.71
C VAL A 160 -8.93 -16.23 -9.20
N LEU A 161 -7.86 -16.35 -8.39
CA LEU A 161 -7.97 -16.41 -6.92
C LEU A 161 -8.65 -15.14 -6.38
N LEU A 162 -8.23 -13.95 -6.82
CA LEU A 162 -8.80 -12.68 -6.38
C LEU A 162 -10.26 -12.52 -6.80
N GLU A 163 -10.63 -12.93 -8.02
CA GLU A 163 -12.02 -12.91 -8.49
C GLU A 163 -12.92 -13.85 -7.66
N GLN A 164 -12.45 -15.06 -7.38
CA GLN A 164 -13.19 -16.03 -6.55
C GLN A 164 -13.30 -15.57 -5.10
N LEU A 165 -12.22 -14.97 -4.55
CA LEU A 165 -12.22 -14.41 -3.21
C LEU A 165 -13.18 -13.23 -3.10
N ARG A 166 -13.18 -12.31 -4.08
CA ARG A 166 -14.15 -11.20 -4.14
C ARG A 166 -15.59 -11.71 -4.17
N ALA A 167 -15.90 -12.67 -5.06
CA ALA A 167 -17.24 -13.26 -5.14
C ALA A 167 -17.66 -13.92 -3.82
N ARG A 168 -16.72 -14.55 -3.10
CA ARG A 168 -17.01 -15.12 -1.78
C ARG A 168 -17.26 -14.04 -0.74
N LEU A 169 -16.45 -13.01 -0.67
CA LEU A 169 -16.63 -11.91 0.27
C LEU A 169 -17.94 -11.15 0.03
N ASP A 170 -18.35 -10.97 -1.22
CA ASP A 170 -19.65 -10.35 -1.57
C ASP A 170 -20.83 -11.20 -1.08
N LYS A 171 -20.71 -12.52 -1.18
CA LYS A 171 -21.73 -13.45 -0.67
C LYS A 171 -21.80 -13.43 0.86
N GLU A 172 -20.65 -13.39 1.56
CA GLU A 172 -20.62 -13.26 3.02
C GLU A 172 -21.16 -11.90 3.48
N GLY A 173 -20.88 -10.86 2.70
CA GLY A 173 -21.20 -9.47 3.00
C GLY A 173 -22.60 -9.03 2.59
N SER A 174 -23.66 -9.87 2.74
CA SER A 174 -25.02 -9.52 2.33
C SER A 174 -25.56 -8.21 2.94
N GLN A 175 -24.98 -7.74 4.06
CA GLN A 175 -25.35 -6.49 4.76
C GLN A 175 -24.17 -5.53 4.97
N ARG A 176 -22.96 -5.90 4.56
CA ARG A 176 -21.74 -5.08 4.67
C ARG A 176 -20.75 -5.44 3.58
N HIS A 177 -19.93 -4.49 3.19
CA HIS A 177 -18.82 -4.74 2.27
C HIS A 177 -17.58 -5.19 3.05
N TYR A 178 -16.99 -6.33 2.67
CA TYR A 178 -15.70 -6.77 3.17
C TYR A 178 -14.59 -6.34 2.20
N LEU A 179 -13.51 -5.82 2.74
CA LEU A 179 -12.38 -5.36 1.95
C LEU A 179 -11.58 -6.52 1.35
N LEU A 180 -11.13 -6.32 0.13
CA LEU A 180 -10.14 -7.14 -0.54
C LEU A 180 -9.07 -6.25 -1.13
N THR A 181 -7.84 -6.36 -0.62
CA THR A 181 -6.71 -5.53 -1.03
C THR A 181 -5.50 -6.40 -1.34
N ILE A 182 -4.50 -5.82 -1.96
CA ILE A 182 -3.19 -6.43 -2.14
C ILE A 182 -2.09 -5.44 -1.81
N ALA A 183 -0.94 -5.94 -1.33
CA ALA A 183 0.33 -5.26 -1.48
C ALA A 183 0.94 -5.63 -2.84
N ALA A 184 1.50 -4.67 -3.55
CA ALA A 184 2.10 -4.88 -4.85
C ALA A 184 3.37 -4.03 -5.04
N ALA A 185 4.39 -4.62 -5.64
CA ALA A 185 5.58 -3.89 -6.06
C ALA A 185 5.49 -3.50 -7.55
N GLU A 186 6.33 -2.55 -7.94
CA GLU A 186 6.47 -2.09 -9.32
C GLU A 186 7.54 -2.90 -10.10
N GLY A 187 7.81 -2.49 -11.34
CA GLY A 187 8.82 -3.12 -12.20
C GLY A 187 8.44 -4.54 -12.60
N ARG A 188 9.42 -5.46 -12.58
CA ARG A 188 9.16 -6.84 -13.03
C ARG A 188 8.13 -7.59 -12.15
N ALA A 189 7.95 -7.21 -10.91
CA ALA A 189 6.91 -7.79 -10.06
C ALA A 189 5.50 -7.43 -10.55
N ALA A 190 5.30 -6.19 -11.03
CA ALA A 190 4.04 -5.76 -11.62
C ALA A 190 3.71 -6.47 -12.94
N GLU A 191 4.72 -6.96 -13.69
CA GLU A 191 4.52 -7.76 -14.91
C GLU A 191 3.82 -9.09 -14.60
N GLY A 192 3.96 -9.60 -13.37
CA GLY A 192 3.27 -10.77 -12.84
C GLY A 192 1.79 -10.55 -12.48
N LEU A 193 1.21 -9.36 -12.79
CA LEU A 193 -0.16 -8.99 -12.46
C LEU A 193 -0.99 -8.66 -13.72
N GLU A 194 -2.24 -9.09 -13.77
CA GLU A 194 -3.23 -8.65 -14.77
C GLU A 194 -3.94 -7.39 -14.26
N LEU A 195 -3.20 -6.27 -14.14
CA LEU A 195 -3.62 -5.05 -13.42
C LEU A 195 -5.04 -4.57 -13.74
N PRO A 196 -5.47 -4.42 -15.02
CA PRO A 196 -6.83 -3.95 -15.33
C PRO A 196 -7.92 -4.88 -14.80
N ARG A 197 -7.61 -6.19 -14.73
CA ARG A 197 -8.55 -7.22 -14.34
C ARG A 197 -8.65 -7.35 -12.82
N ILE A 198 -7.51 -7.42 -12.13
CA ILE A 198 -7.49 -7.52 -10.66
C ILE A 198 -8.06 -6.26 -10.00
N ALA A 199 -7.84 -5.07 -10.59
CA ALA A 199 -8.39 -3.81 -10.09
C ALA A 199 -9.92 -3.81 -9.99
N GLN A 200 -10.63 -4.67 -10.73
CA GLN A 200 -12.10 -4.80 -10.65
C GLN A 200 -12.51 -5.56 -9.38
N SER A 201 -11.71 -6.52 -8.95
CA SER A 201 -11.97 -7.33 -7.75
C SER A 201 -11.50 -6.67 -6.46
N LEU A 202 -10.55 -5.74 -6.55
CA LEU A 202 -9.91 -5.10 -5.40
C LEU A 202 -10.60 -3.79 -5.00
N ASP A 203 -10.62 -3.52 -3.71
CA ASP A 203 -10.96 -2.21 -3.16
C ASP A 203 -9.83 -1.22 -3.44
N TRP A 204 -8.58 -1.63 -3.21
CA TRP A 204 -7.37 -0.87 -3.55
C TRP A 204 -6.12 -1.74 -3.58
N ILE A 205 -5.04 -1.14 -4.04
CA ILE A 205 -3.68 -1.69 -4.10
C ILE A 205 -2.79 -0.83 -3.21
N ASN A 206 -2.13 -1.46 -2.23
CA ASN A 206 -1.08 -0.87 -1.42
C ASN A 206 0.24 -1.02 -2.19
N LEU A 207 0.62 0.03 -2.91
CA LEU A 207 1.78 0.00 -3.79
C LEU A 207 3.06 0.20 -2.96
N MET A 208 3.91 -0.82 -2.89
CA MET A 208 5.16 -0.82 -2.12
C MET A 208 6.23 0.06 -2.80
N THR A 209 6.08 1.38 -2.69
CA THR A 209 6.98 2.39 -3.27
C THR A 209 8.17 2.65 -2.37
N TYR A 210 8.82 1.57 -1.97
CA TYR A 210 10.05 1.54 -1.18
C TYR A 210 10.90 0.33 -1.59
N ASP A 211 12.08 0.19 -0.98
CA ASP A 211 13.08 -0.83 -1.33
C ASP A 211 13.54 -0.79 -2.80
N PHE A 212 13.47 0.39 -3.42
CA PHE A 212 14.00 0.60 -4.77
C PHE A 212 15.51 0.32 -4.85
N TYR A 213 16.20 0.54 -3.74
CA TYR A 213 17.61 0.23 -3.55
C TYR A 213 17.81 -0.50 -2.21
N GLY A 214 18.53 -1.63 -2.24
CA GLY A 214 18.77 -2.51 -1.11
C GLY A 214 19.63 -3.70 -1.53
N SER A 215 19.45 -4.85 -0.87
CA SER A 215 20.22 -6.09 -1.10
C SER A 215 20.22 -6.57 -2.55
N LEU A 216 19.14 -6.30 -3.29
CA LEU A 216 18.98 -6.71 -4.69
C LEU A 216 19.64 -5.75 -5.70
N THR A 217 20.26 -4.67 -5.23
CA THR A 217 20.92 -3.68 -6.10
C THR A 217 22.45 -3.73 -5.98
N LYS A 218 23.14 -3.24 -7.02
CA LYS A 218 24.62 -3.19 -7.04
C LYS A 218 25.17 -1.85 -6.59
N THR A 219 24.31 -0.86 -6.45
CA THR A 219 24.65 0.49 -6.04
C THR A 219 23.69 0.96 -4.97
N THR A 220 24.15 1.85 -4.12
CA THR A 220 23.31 2.65 -3.23
C THR A 220 22.36 3.52 -4.03
N GLY A 221 21.34 4.05 -3.37
CA GLY A 221 20.38 4.98 -3.94
C GLY A 221 19.28 5.33 -2.94
N HIS A 222 18.31 6.10 -3.38
CA HIS A 222 17.16 6.42 -2.55
C HIS A 222 16.14 5.26 -2.59
N HIS A 223 15.97 4.57 -1.46
CA HIS A 223 15.09 3.39 -1.43
C HIS A 223 13.60 3.72 -1.52
N SER A 224 13.24 5.00 -1.35
CA SER A 224 11.84 5.46 -1.39
C SER A 224 11.71 6.84 -2.05
N GLY A 225 12.61 7.18 -3.00
CA GLY A 225 12.60 8.47 -3.67
C GLY A 225 11.26 8.78 -4.36
N LEU A 226 10.72 10.00 -4.17
CA LEU A 226 9.51 10.42 -4.85
C LEU A 226 9.74 10.51 -6.35
N SER A 227 10.77 11.26 -6.74
CA SER A 227 11.14 11.48 -8.13
C SER A 227 12.59 11.10 -8.40
N ARG A 228 13.00 11.16 -9.65
CA ARG A 228 14.32 10.68 -10.09
C ARG A 228 15.43 11.67 -9.74
N SER A 229 16.45 11.20 -9.05
CA SER A 229 17.70 11.93 -8.89
C SER A 229 18.46 11.99 -10.24
N PRO A 230 19.10 13.12 -10.57
CA PRO A 230 19.97 13.21 -11.77
C PRO A 230 21.12 12.21 -11.78
N LEU A 231 21.52 11.72 -10.61
CA LEU A 231 22.59 10.73 -10.44
C LEU A 231 22.12 9.28 -10.64
N ALA A 232 20.79 9.06 -10.60
CA ALA A 232 20.22 7.73 -10.80
C ALA A 232 20.42 7.25 -12.24
N THR A 233 20.64 5.95 -12.41
CA THR A 233 20.64 5.35 -13.74
C THR A 233 19.25 5.48 -14.39
N PRO A 234 19.12 5.40 -15.72
CA PRO A 234 17.81 5.39 -16.38
C PRO A 234 16.85 4.31 -15.85
N ALA A 235 17.39 3.20 -15.35
CA ALA A 235 16.63 2.12 -14.74
C ALA A 235 16.28 2.37 -13.26
N GLY A 236 16.68 3.51 -12.67
CA GLY A 236 16.33 3.85 -11.28
C GLY A 236 14.82 3.99 -11.12
N ARG A 237 14.28 3.37 -10.08
CA ARG A 237 12.85 3.33 -9.75
C ARG A 237 12.50 4.46 -8.81
N THR A 238 11.26 4.99 -8.93
CA THR A 238 10.74 6.06 -8.07
C THR A 238 9.25 5.85 -7.78
N THR A 239 8.74 6.53 -6.76
CA THR A 239 7.30 6.50 -6.45
C THR A 239 6.47 7.01 -7.62
N VAL A 240 6.89 8.09 -8.28
CA VAL A 240 6.19 8.65 -9.45
C VAL A 240 6.16 7.67 -10.61
N ASP A 241 7.28 7.01 -10.92
CA ASP A 241 7.35 6.03 -12.00
C ASP A 241 6.44 4.81 -11.70
N ALA A 242 6.43 4.33 -10.45
CA ALA A 242 5.60 3.24 -10.00
C ALA A 242 4.10 3.57 -10.11
N VAL A 243 3.67 4.69 -9.56
CA VAL A 243 2.26 5.15 -9.66
C VAL A 243 1.85 5.32 -11.11
N LYS A 244 2.70 5.95 -11.94
CA LYS A 244 2.43 6.13 -13.36
C LYS A 244 2.23 4.79 -14.08
N TYR A 245 3.04 3.77 -13.79
CA TYR A 245 2.90 2.44 -14.39
C TYR A 245 1.51 1.83 -14.12
N PHE A 246 1.03 1.91 -12.88
CA PHE A 246 -0.29 1.38 -12.51
C PHE A 246 -1.45 2.20 -13.13
N LEU A 247 -1.33 3.52 -13.18
CA LEU A 247 -2.31 4.39 -13.85
C LEU A 247 -2.37 4.13 -15.36
N ASP A 248 -1.23 4.03 -16.04
CA ASP A 248 -1.15 3.72 -17.46
C ASP A 248 -1.72 2.33 -17.78
N ALA A 249 -1.61 1.38 -16.85
CA ALA A 249 -2.23 0.06 -16.96
C ALA A 249 -3.76 0.08 -16.70
N GLY A 250 -4.35 1.23 -16.39
CA GLY A 250 -5.80 1.38 -16.23
C GLY A 250 -6.32 1.15 -14.81
N VAL A 251 -5.45 1.11 -13.79
CA VAL A 251 -5.88 1.08 -12.39
C VAL A 251 -6.41 2.46 -12.01
N PRO A 252 -7.65 2.59 -11.48
CA PRO A 252 -8.18 3.87 -11.04
C PRO A 252 -7.32 4.53 -9.95
N ALA A 253 -7.07 5.84 -10.04
CA ALA A 253 -6.23 6.57 -9.10
C ALA A 253 -6.65 6.38 -7.63
N ASN A 254 -7.94 6.44 -7.34
CA ASN A 254 -8.50 6.26 -6.00
C ASN A 254 -8.35 4.83 -5.44
N LYS A 255 -7.88 3.88 -6.24
CA LYS A 255 -7.53 2.51 -5.84
C LYS A 255 -6.03 2.30 -5.62
N ILE A 256 -5.20 3.32 -5.78
CA ILE A 256 -3.74 3.25 -5.57
C ILE A 256 -3.40 3.98 -4.27
N ASN A 257 -2.81 3.29 -3.31
CA ASN A 257 -2.21 3.90 -2.12
C ASN A 257 -0.69 3.88 -2.25
N VAL A 258 -0.06 5.01 -2.01
CA VAL A 258 1.41 5.12 -2.01
C VAL A 258 1.97 4.48 -0.74
N GLY A 259 2.90 3.57 -0.88
CA GLY A 259 3.62 2.99 0.25
C GLY A 259 4.78 3.87 0.70
N VAL A 260 4.91 4.05 2.00
CA VAL A 260 6.04 4.76 2.62
C VAL A 260 6.67 3.91 3.71
N PRO A 261 8.01 3.90 3.80
CA PRO A 261 8.69 3.14 4.85
C PRO A 261 8.85 3.99 6.11
N PHE A 262 8.61 3.38 7.28
CA PHE A 262 9.01 3.96 8.57
C PHE A 262 10.39 3.47 9.00
N TYR A 263 11.21 3.09 8.03
CA TYR A 263 12.58 2.60 8.18
C TYR A 263 13.49 3.15 7.09
N GLY A 264 14.79 3.00 7.28
CA GLY A 264 15.81 3.26 6.27
C GLY A 264 16.55 2.00 5.86
N ARG A 265 17.15 2.04 4.67
CA ARG A 265 18.13 1.05 4.17
C ARG A 265 19.53 1.54 4.46
N THR A 266 20.38 0.67 4.98
CA THR A 266 21.76 0.96 5.30
C THR A 266 22.71 0.27 4.34
N PHE A 267 23.81 0.94 3.99
CA PHE A 267 24.85 0.44 3.10
C PHE A 267 26.21 0.68 3.73
N GLY A 268 27.11 -0.29 3.62
CA GLY A 268 28.48 -0.22 4.14
C GLY A 268 29.53 -0.40 3.05
N ASP A 269 30.75 0.00 3.36
CA ASP A 269 31.85 0.04 2.41
C ASP A 269 31.54 0.79 1.12
N VAL A 270 30.81 1.86 1.25
CA VAL A 270 30.33 2.66 0.13
C VAL A 270 31.48 3.54 -0.40
N ALA A 271 31.60 3.64 -1.72
CA ALA A 271 32.54 4.57 -2.33
C ALA A 271 32.14 6.03 -2.02
N PRO A 272 33.11 6.94 -1.69
CA PRO A 272 32.83 8.26 -1.13
C PRO A 272 32.23 9.30 -2.09
N PRO A 273 32.34 9.23 -3.44
CA PRO A 273 31.77 10.25 -4.31
C PRO A 273 30.27 10.47 -4.06
N ASN A 274 29.81 11.71 -4.21
CA ASN A 274 28.40 12.10 -4.02
C ASN A 274 27.83 11.79 -2.62
N ASN A 275 28.70 11.77 -1.60
CA ASN A 275 28.32 11.38 -0.23
C ASN A 275 27.63 10.01 -0.19
N GLY A 276 28.21 9.07 -0.93
CA GLY A 276 27.76 7.69 -1.01
C GLY A 276 26.55 7.42 -1.90
N ARG A 277 25.92 8.43 -2.51
CA ARG A 277 24.74 8.20 -3.38
C ARG A 277 25.13 7.59 -4.72
N PHE A 278 24.38 6.60 -5.16
CA PHE A 278 24.53 5.89 -6.46
C PHE A 278 25.96 5.35 -6.66
N GLN A 279 26.56 4.87 -5.57
CA GLN A 279 27.90 4.31 -5.53
C GLN A 279 27.86 2.80 -5.30
N LYS A 280 28.91 2.12 -5.72
CA LYS A 280 29.10 0.71 -5.36
C LYS A 280 29.26 0.56 -3.86
N PHE A 281 28.73 -0.50 -3.32
CA PHE A 281 28.88 -0.92 -1.93
C PHE A 281 29.20 -2.42 -1.88
N SER A 282 29.81 -2.88 -0.80
CA SER A 282 30.16 -4.29 -0.61
C SER A 282 29.47 -4.94 0.59
N SER A 283 28.82 -4.14 1.43
CA SER A 283 28.11 -4.61 2.60
C SER A 283 26.73 -3.92 2.68
N GLU A 284 25.66 -4.68 2.56
CA GLU A 284 24.34 -4.18 2.93
C GLU A 284 24.18 -4.29 4.45
N GLY A 285 23.85 -3.17 5.10
CA GLY A 285 23.65 -3.12 6.54
C GLY A 285 22.21 -3.47 6.98
N GLY A 286 21.31 -3.80 6.05
CA GLY A 286 19.91 -4.15 6.33
C GLY A 286 19.02 -2.94 6.60
N PHE A 287 18.07 -3.13 7.51
CA PHE A 287 17.09 -2.12 7.90
C PHE A 287 17.52 -1.36 9.16
N ILE A 288 17.07 -0.12 9.28
CA ILE A 288 17.16 0.68 10.50
C ILE A 288 15.82 1.41 10.68
N SER A 289 15.15 1.26 11.83
CA SER A 289 13.87 1.91 12.10
C SER A 289 14.02 3.45 12.11
N TRP A 290 12.94 4.19 11.82
CA TRP A 290 12.92 5.63 12.01
C TRP A 290 13.30 6.01 13.43
N ARG A 291 12.74 5.31 14.43
CA ARG A 291 13.12 5.46 15.83
C ARG A 291 14.64 5.41 16.02
N ASP A 292 15.30 4.38 15.48
CA ASP A 292 16.75 4.22 15.67
C ASP A 292 17.57 5.25 14.88
N ILE A 293 17.07 5.71 13.70
CA ILE A 293 17.65 6.83 12.98
C ILE A 293 17.65 8.08 13.85
N VAL A 294 16.51 8.43 14.45
CA VAL A 294 16.37 9.60 15.36
C VAL A 294 17.32 9.47 16.55
N HIS A 295 17.29 8.34 17.22
CA HIS A 295 18.04 8.16 18.48
C HIS A 295 19.54 8.01 18.27
N THR A 296 19.99 7.46 17.14
CA THR A 296 21.39 7.03 17.00
C THR A 296 22.16 7.70 15.86
N ARG A 297 21.48 8.40 14.93
CA ARG A 297 22.10 8.96 13.73
C ARG A 297 21.92 10.48 13.60
N LEU A 298 20.69 11.01 13.72
CA LEU A 298 20.41 12.43 13.46
C LEU A 298 21.19 13.39 14.38
N ASN A 299 21.44 13.00 15.62
CA ASN A 299 22.17 13.81 16.61
C ASN A 299 23.64 13.37 16.77
N ASN A 300 24.14 12.46 15.93
CA ASN A 300 25.50 11.97 15.98
C ASN A 300 26.37 12.77 14.98
N PRO A 301 27.43 13.50 15.47
CA PRO A 301 28.25 14.37 14.60
C PRO A 301 29.07 13.63 13.54
N ASP A 302 29.18 12.31 13.62
CA ASP A 302 29.85 11.51 12.60
C ASP A 302 28.97 11.28 11.35
N TRP A 303 27.67 11.64 11.42
CA TRP A 303 26.73 11.50 10.33
C TRP A 303 26.33 12.85 9.75
N GLU A 304 26.59 13.03 8.46
CA GLU A 304 26.18 14.19 7.68
C GLU A 304 24.73 13.98 7.17
N GLN A 305 23.89 14.97 7.42
CA GLN A 305 22.51 14.96 6.93
C GLN A 305 22.43 15.69 5.60
N HIS A 306 21.83 15.06 4.62
CA HIS A 306 21.71 15.59 3.27
C HIS A 306 20.26 15.51 2.76
N TRP A 307 19.95 16.31 1.75
CA TRP A 307 18.66 16.33 1.07
C TRP A 307 18.83 16.34 -0.45
N ASP A 308 18.14 15.46 -1.17
CA ASP A 308 18.10 15.44 -2.63
C ASP A 308 16.87 16.23 -3.12
N GLU A 309 17.08 17.43 -3.66
CA GLU A 309 16.00 18.31 -4.13
C GLU A 309 15.23 17.73 -5.33
N ASN A 310 15.81 16.81 -6.08
CA ASN A 310 15.11 16.16 -7.19
C ASN A 310 14.32 14.93 -6.72
N ALA A 311 14.93 14.07 -5.90
CA ALA A 311 14.28 12.87 -5.38
C ALA A 311 13.33 13.17 -4.23
N GLN A 312 13.40 14.36 -3.62
CA GLN A 312 12.57 14.84 -2.50
C GLN A 312 12.64 13.93 -1.28
N VAL A 313 13.85 13.44 -0.96
CA VAL A 313 14.12 12.57 0.19
C VAL A 313 15.47 12.88 0.83
N PRO A 314 15.61 12.61 2.15
CA PRO A 314 16.88 12.72 2.85
C PRO A 314 17.76 11.48 2.68
N TRP A 315 19.04 11.64 3.01
CA TRP A 315 19.93 10.54 3.30
C TRP A 315 21.01 10.96 4.31
N LEU A 316 21.61 9.98 4.99
CA LEU A 316 22.72 10.18 5.89
C LEU A 316 23.98 9.58 5.29
N TRP A 317 25.08 10.27 5.50
CA TRP A 317 26.42 9.83 5.11
C TRP A 317 27.38 9.87 6.29
N ASN A 318 28.09 8.77 6.53
CA ASN A 318 29.22 8.73 7.48
C ASN A 318 30.51 8.54 6.67
N PRO A 319 31.32 9.61 6.47
CA PRO A 319 32.52 9.53 5.65
C PRO A 319 33.64 8.69 6.30
N LYS A 320 33.70 8.60 7.64
CA LYS A 320 34.69 7.83 8.36
C LYS A 320 34.45 6.33 8.19
N GLU A 321 33.24 5.89 8.36
CA GLU A 321 32.83 4.49 8.24
C GLU A 321 32.47 4.10 6.81
N ARG A 322 32.37 5.07 5.89
CA ARG A 322 31.87 4.89 4.53
C ARG A 322 30.50 4.19 4.51
N ARG A 323 29.57 4.73 5.31
CA ARG A 323 28.20 4.21 5.43
C ARG A 323 27.19 5.22 4.96
N MET A 324 26.15 4.72 4.29
CA MET A 324 25.00 5.52 3.85
C MET A 324 23.72 4.94 4.45
N VAL A 325 22.78 5.83 4.80
CA VAL A 325 21.39 5.47 5.13
C VAL A 325 20.46 6.24 4.23
N SER A 326 19.61 5.55 3.48
CA SER A 326 18.49 6.13 2.74
C SER A 326 17.21 5.93 3.55
N TYR A 327 16.40 6.97 3.72
CA TYR A 327 15.22 6.93 4.58
C TYR A 327 14.19 7.99 4.19
N ASP A 328 13.00 7.96 4.79
CA ASP A 328 12.02 9.04 4.78
C ASP A 328 12.01 9.77 6.13
N ASP A 329 11.69 11.06 6.10
CA ASP A 329 11.53 11.92 7.27
C ASP A 329 10.19 12.69 7.22
N PRO A 330 9.83 13.48 8.24
CA PRO A 330 8.62 14.30 8.21
C PRO A 330 8.50 15.23 6.99
N ARG A 331 9.63 15.76 6.47
CA ARG A 331 9.65 16.62 5.28
C ARG A 331 9.29 15.84 4.01
N SER A 332 9.94 14.71 3.78
CA SER A 332 9.69 13.88 2.59
C SER A 332 8.28 13.29 2.59
N LEU A 333 7.77 12.89 3.77
CA LEU A 333 6.41 12.39 3.89
C LEU A 333 5.36 13.47 3.62
N ALA A 334 5.56 14.71 4.10
CA ALA A 334 4.66 15.83 3.78
C ALA A 334 4.57 16.07 2.27
N ILE A 335 5.70 15.98 1.55
CA ILE A 335 5.73 16.10 0.09
C ILE A 335 5.00 14.94 -0.60
N LYS A 336 5.15 13.71 -0.11
CA LYS A 336 4.42 12.53 -0.61
C LYS A 336 2.91 12.64 -0.36
N VAL A 337 2.50 13.19 0.78
CA VAL A 337 1.08 13.52 1.08
C VAL A 337 0.51 14.47 0.02
N GLU A 338 1.21 15.58 -0.26
CA GLU A 338 0.77 16.52 -1.28
C GLU A 338 0.72 15.88 -2.69
N TYR A 339 1.68 15.01 -3.02
CA TYR A 339 1.64 14.24 -4.26
C TYR A 339 0.39 13.36 -4.35
N VAL A 340 0.06 12.63 -3.30
CA VAL A 340 -1.15 11.79 -3.23
C VAL A 340 -2.42 12.60 -3.47
N LYS A 341 -2.55 13.75 -2.82
CA LYS A 341 -3.69 14.67 -2.99
C LYS A 341 -3.78 15.22 -4.42
N GLN A 342 -2.66 15.69 -4.97
CA GLN A 342 -2.59 16.26 -6.32
C GLN A 342 -2.92 15.24 -7.41
N GLN A 343 -2.56 13.97 -7.21
CA GLN A 343 -2.85 12.90 -8.17
C GLN A 343 -4.23 12.24 -7.94
N GLY A 344 -4.96 12.65 -6.92
CA GLY A 344 -6.26 12.04 -6.57
C GLY A 344 -6.15 10.55 -6.20
N LEU A 345 -5.02 10.16 -5.59
CA LEU A 345 -4.77 8.77 -5.19
C LEU A 345 -5.61 8.38 -3.97
N GLY A 346 -5.73 7.08 -3.72
CA GLY A 346 -6.55 6.50 -2.66
C GLY A 346 -6.06 6.77 -1.25
N GLY A 347 -4.76 7.03 -1.06
CA GLY A 347 -4.19 7.32 0.25
C GLY A 347 -2.71 6.95 0.36
N ILE A 348 -2.27 6.78 1.60
CA ILE A 348 -0.92 6.33 1.95
C ILE A 348 -0.99 5.10 2.84
N MET A 349 -0.20 4.09 2.50
CA MET A 349 0.09 2.94 3.32
C MET A 349 1.51 3.05 3.88
N TYR A 350 1.75 2.62 5.12
CA TYR A 350 3.10 2.57 5.67
C TYR A 350 3.50 1.20 6.23
N TRP A 351 4.78 0.87 6.08
CA TRP A 351 5.45 -0.27 6.68
C TRP A 351 6.47 0.21 7.70
N GLU A 352 6.41 -0.03 8.98
CA GLU A 352 5.36 -0.60 9.82
C GLU A 352 5.32 0.13 11.19
N GLN A 353 4.26 0.00 11.93
CA GLN A 353 3.90 0.80 13.12
C GLN A 353 5.00 0.87 14.20
N ARG A 354 5.70 -0.23 14.47
CA ARG A 354 6.70 -0.28 15.56
C ARG A 354 7.97 0.50 15.27
N GLN A 355 8.14 0.99 14.07
CA GLN A 355 9.34 1.69 13.62
C GLN A 355 9.28 3.20 13.89
N ASP A 356 8.12 3.71 14.35
CA ASP A 356 7.85 5.10 14.71
C ASP A 356 7.26 5.20 16.12
N ASP A 357 8.10 5.11 17.16
CA ASP A 357 7.68 4.96 18.56
C ASP A 357 6.97 6.18 19.16
N ASN A 358 7.14 7.37 18.59
CA ASN A 358 6.46 8.61 18.99
C ASN A 358 5.42 9.07 17.94
N GLU A 359 5.11 8.23 17.00
CA GLU A 359 4.15 8.49 15.89
C GLU A 359 4.42 9.81 15.14
N GLN A 360 5.70 10.20 15.03
CA GLN A 360 6.09 11.43 14.33
C GLN A 360 5.77 11.39 12.85
N LEU A 361 6.04 10.24 12.21
CA LEU A 361 5.75 10.03 10.81
C LEU A 361 4.25 9.84 10.57
N LEU A 362 3.59 9.06 11.43
CA LEU A 362 2.14 8.87 11.39
C LEU A 362 1.38 10.19 11.55
N ASP A 363 1.85 11.08 12.43
CA ASP A 363 1.28 12.41 12.62
C ASP A 363 1.28 13.26 11.34
N VAL A 364 2.36 13.18 10.55
CA VAL A 364 2.46 13.88 9.26
C VAL A 364 1.44 13.33 8.27
N LEU A 365 1.31 12.01 8.18
CA LEU A 365 0.37 11.38 7.27
C LEU A 365 -1.08 11.73 7.64
N HIS A 366 -1.43 11.54 8.91
CA HIS A 366 -2.78 11.83 9.41
C HIS A 366 -3.16 13.30 9.21
N LYS A 367 -2.34 14.24 9.71
CA LYS A 367 -2.60 15.67 9.59
C LYS A 367 -2.66 16.12 8.13
N GLY A 368 -1.77 15.60 7.30
CA GLY A 368 -1.69 15.98 5.90
C GLY A 368 -2.88 15.50 5.05
N LEU A 369 -3.34 14.27 5.26
CA LEU A 369 -4.45 13.69 4.49
C LEU A 369 -5.83 14.15 5.00
N HIS A 370 -5.99 14.47 6.30
CA HIS A 370 -7.28 14.80 6.92
C HIS A 370 -7.44 16.30 7.28
N SER A 371 -6.48 17.17 6.93
CA SER A 371 -6.51 18.61 7.31
C SER A 371 -7.73 19.40 6.82
N GLU A 372 -8.45 18.92 5.82
CA GLU A 372 -9.68 19.57 5.31
C GLU A 372 -10.93 19.18 6.10
N GLN A 373 -10.89 18.12 6.90
CA GLN A 373 -12.03 17.67 7.71
C GLN A 373 -12.13 18.40 9.06
N LEU A 374 -11.10 19.15 9.44
CA LEU A 374 -10.99 19.86 10.72
C LEU A 374 -11.42 21.35 10.63
N LYS A 375 -11.97 21.79 9.50
CA LYS A 375 -12.55 23.14 9.28
C LYS A 375 -14.06 23.06 9.17
#